data_1c6f513342e595cc88cff4fcced2e802
#
_entry.id   1c6f513342e595cc88cff4fcced2e802
#
_cell.length_a   1.000
_cell.length_b   1.000
_cell.length_c   1.000
_cell.angle_alpha   90.00
_cell.angle_beta   90.00
_cell.angle_gamma   90.00
#
_symmetry.space_group_name_H-M   'P 1'
#
loop_
_entity.id
_entity.type
_entity.pdbx_description
1 polymer ?
#
loop_
_entity_poly.entity_id
_entity_poly.type
_entity_poly.pdbx_seq_one_letter_code
_entity_poly.pdbx_strand_id
1 'polypeptide(L)'
;MKQKILLLSFLFLSLIGYAQPIDWNKKLPADPNVLIGKLPNGITYYLRHNEEPKDRASFFIIRNAGALLENDDQDGLAHFLEHMAFNGSKNFPGNSMISTLERHGISFGGNLNAYTTQNETVYNISDVPMADESLTDTCLLILHDWSYYLTLDPKDIDEERGVITEEWRTRNNSATRIYNQKRPVLYKGSKYAERDVIGDMDVIRTFKPETLRDFYHKWYRTDLEAIAIVGDFDIKNMEEKIKKVFSSIPVIPNPEQRPFFEIPSHDETYFCLATDKEATSSNVQVIRIFRDKEYDGKGY
;
A
#
# COMPACT_ATOMS: atom_id res chain seq x y z
N MET A 1 -65.58 6.81 -2.28
CA MET A 1 -64.32 7.50 -2.02
C MET A 1 -63.66 7.06 -0.68
N LYS A 2 -64.37 7.01 0.44
CA LYS A 2 -63.81 6.65 1.76
C LYS A 2 -63.14 5.24 1.84
N GLN A 3 -63.70 4.23 1.15
CA GLN A 3 -63.10 2.88 1.13
C GLN A 3 -61.80 2.77 0.34
N LYS A 4 -61.64 3.56 -0.72
CA LYS A 4 -60.37 3.59 -1.51
C LYS A 4 -59.22 4.25 -0.75
N ILE A 5 -59.53 5.24 0.10
CA ILE A 5 -58.54 5.92 0.94
C ILE A 5 -58.05 4.99 2.06
N LEU A 6 -58.94 4.15 2.62
CA LEU A 6 -58.57 3.18 3.65
C LEU A 6 -57.65 2.08 3.09
N LEU A 7 -57.86 1.62 1.85
CA LEU A 7 -57.00 0.63 1.20
C LEU A 7 -55.59 1.21 0.88
N LEU A 8 -55.51 2.47 0.46
CA LEU A 8 -54.23 3.13 0.24
C LEU A 8 -53.46 3.34 1.53
N SER A 9 -54.13 3.66 2.63
CA SER A 9 -53.47 3.81 3.96
C SER A 9 -52.94 2.48 4.48
N PHE A 10 -53.62 1.34 4.23
CA PHE A 10 -53.14 0.02 4.59
C PHE A 10 -51.96 -0.43 3.72
N LEU A 11 -51.93 -0.05 2.43
CA LEU A 11 -50.79 -0.34 1.55
C LEU A 11 -49.53 0.47 1.95
N PHE A 12 -49.69 1.69 2.47
CA PHE A 12 -48.56 2.49 2.97
C PHE A 12 -48.03 1.99 4.31
N LEU A 13 -48.88 1.41 5.18
CA LEU A 13 -48.42 0.80 6.44
C LEU A 13 -47.68 -0.52 6.24
N SER A 14 -47.98 -1.25 5.17
CA SER A 14 -47.26 -2.50 4.84
C SER A 14 -45.91 -2.28 4.17
N LEU A 15 -45.61 -1.04 3.75
CA LEU A 15 -44.29 -0.62 3.20
C LEU A 15 -43.32 -0.09 4.29
N ILE A 16 -43.76 0.02 5.54
CA ILE A 16 -42.83 0.19 6.65
C ILE A 16 -42.18 -1.19 6.86
N GLY A 17 -41.28 -1.53 5.95
CA GLY A 17 -40.43 -2.70 6.08
C GLY A 17 -39.81 -2.64 7.47
N TYR A 18 -39.93 -3.71 8.22
CA TYR A 18 -39.21 -3.90 9.49
C TYR A 18 -37.73 -3.76 9.18
N ALA A 19 -37.22 -2.55 9.28
CA ALA A 19 -35.79 -2.34 9.37
C ALA A 19 -35.37 -3.09 10.64
N GLN A 20 -34.83 -4.28 10.47
CA GLN A 20 -34.26 -4.98 11.62
C GLN A 20 -33.24 -4.06 12.25
N PRO A 21 -33.27 -3.88 13.57
CA PRO A 21 -32.27 -3.07 14.23
C PRO A 21 -30.89 -3.60 13.87
N ILE A 22 -30.03 -2.73 13.38
CA ILE A 22 -28.66 -3.09 13.03
C ILE A 22 -27.97 -3.50 14.34
N ASP A 23 -27.56 -4.74 14.44
CA ASP A 23 -26.67 -5.18 15.52
C ASP A 23 -25.26 -4.70 15.20
N TRP A 24 -24.87 -3.58 15.81
CA TRP A 24 -23.57 -2.95 15.65
C TRP A 24 -22.40 -3.80 16.18
N ASN A 25 -22.69 -4.81 17.02
CA ASN A 25 -21.67 -5.71 17.55
C ASN A 25 -21.52 -6.99 16.71
N LYS A 26 -22.35 -7.18 15.68
CA LYS A 26 -22.24 -8.33 14.81
C LYS A 26 -20.99 -8.21 13.95
N LYS A 27 -20.13 -9.22 14.00
CA LYS A 27 -18.95 -9.31 13.11
C LYS A 27 -19.37 -9.15 11.66
N LEU A 28 -18.58 -8.36 10.92
CA LEU A 28 -18.74 -8.29 9.47
C LEU A 28 -18.51 -9.69 8.89
N PRO A 29 -19.40 -10.17 8.01
CA PRO A 29 -19.15 -11.44 7.34
C PRO A 29 -17.92 -11.27 6.45
N ALA A 30 -16.97 -12.22 6.54
CA ALA A 30 -15.91 -12.32 5.55
C ALA A 30 -16.53 -12.58 4.17
N ASP A 31 -15.95 -12.03 3.10
CA ASP A 31 -16.38 -12.38 1.74
C ASP A 31 -16.03 -13.87 1.49
N PRO A 32 -17.04 -14.75 1.32
CA PRO A 32 -16.81 -16.18 1.14
C PRO A 32 -16.09 -16.50 -0.18
N ASN A 33 -16.00 -15.54 -1.10
CA ASN A 33 -15.35 -15.69 -2.39
C ASN A 33 -13.86 -15.31 -2.37
N VAL A 34 -13.35 -14.83 -1.23
CA VAL A 34 -11.92 -14.56 -1.06
C VAL A 34 -11.26 -15.81 -0.48
N LEU A 35 -10.36 -16.43 -1.26
CA LEU A 35 -9.47 -17.45 -0.73
C LEU A 35 -8.31 -16.76 -0.02
N ILE A 36 -8.16 -17.03 1.28
CA ILE A 36 -7.03 -16.56 2.08
C ILE A 36 -6.17 -17.76 2.42
N GLY A 37 -4.88 -17.69 2.10
CA GLY A 37 -3.94 -18.75 2.44
C GLY A 37 -2.61 -18.18 2.96
N LYS A 38 -1.79 -19.07 3.51
CA LYS A 38 -0.44 -18.72 3.98
C LYS A 38 0.55 -19.77 3.53
N LEU A 39 1.66 -19.31 2.93
CA LEU A 39 2.76 -20.17 2.51
C LEU A 39 3.58 -20.62 3.73
N PRO A 40 4.33 -21.75 3.63
CA PRO A 40 5.20 -22.22 4.70
C PRO A 40 6.28 -21.20 5.13
N ASN A 41 6.70 -20.32 4.21
CA ASN A 41 7.67 -19.27 4.48
C ASN A 41 7.08 -18.00 5.13
N GLY A 42 5.76 -17.96 5.33
CA GLY A 42 5.09 -16.86 6.03
C GLY A 42 4.32 -15.88 5.17
N ILE A 43 4.51 -15.87 3.85
CA ILE A 43 3.74 -15.00 2.93
C ILE A 43 2.25 -15.36 3.02
N THR A 44 1.42 -14.32 3.19
CA THR A 44 -0.03 -14.45 3.10
C THR A 44 -0.49 -14.15 1.68
N TYR A 45 -1.49 -14.86 1.17
CA TYR A 45 -2.08 -14.53 -0.13
C TYR A 45 -3.61 -14.44 -0.05
N TYR A 46 -4.14 -13.55 -0.89
CA TYR A 46 -5.57 -13.28 -1.05
C TYR A 46 -5.92 -13.43 -2.52
N LEU A 47 -6.84 -14.34 -2.84
CA LEU A 47 -7.31 -14.56 -4.21
C LEU A 47 -8.80 -14.32 -4.29
N ARG A 48 -9.22 -13.50 -5.24
CA ARG A 48 -10.63 -13.18 -5.47
C ARG A 48 -10.95 -13.29 -6.95
N HIS A 49 -11.79 -14.25 -7.32
CA HIS A 49 -12.36 -14.29 -8.67
C HIS A 49 -13.35 -13.15 -8.86
N ASN A 50 -13.22 -12.43 -9.96
CA ASN A 50 -14.08 -11.30 -10.36
C ASN A 50 -14.08 -11.18 -11.89
N GLU A 51 -15.26 -11.33 -12.52
CA GLU A 51 -15.43 -11.30 -13.98
C GLU A 51 -15.58 -9.88 -14.55
N GLU A 52 -15.45 -8.84 -13.73
CA GLU A 52 -15.56 -7.44 -14.15
C GLU A 52 -14.28 -6.65 -13.83
N PRO A 53 -13.50 -6.28 -14.84
CA PRO A 53 -13.67 -6.55 -16.27
C PRO A 53 -13.29 -8.01 -16.63
N LYS A 54 -13.98 -8.55 -17.63
CA LYS A 54 -13.76 -9.92 -18.13
C LYS A 54 -12.35 -10.09 -18.71
N ASP A 55 -11.77 -11.29 -18.52
CA ASP A 55 -10.44 -11.66 -18.99
C ASP A 55 -9.32 -10.71 -18.50
N ARG A 56 -9.48 -10.09 -17.32
CA ARG A 56 -8.51 -9.18 -16.71
C ARG A 56 -8.25 -9.50 -15.24
N ALA A 57 -7.04 -9.23 -14.77
CA ALA A 57 -6.69 -9.33 -13.37
C ALA A 57 -5.73 -8.22 -12.93
N SER A 58 -5.72 -7.96 -11.63
CA SER A 58 -4.76 -7.08 -10.97
C SER A 58 -3.96 -7.87 -9.93
N PHE A 59 -2.66 -7.65 -9.95
CA PHE A 59 -1.66 -8.32 -9.12
C PHE A 59 -1.05 -7.30 -8.16
N PHE A 60 -1.01 -7.62 -6.89
CA PHE A 60 -0.45 -6.75 -5.86
C PHE A 60 0.53 -7.53 -4.99
N ILE A 61 1.63 -6.87 -4.62
CA ILE A 61 2.44 -7.28 -3.49
C ILE A 61 2.44 -6.15 -2.47
N ILE A 62 2.03 -6.47 -1.25
CA ILE A 62 1.84 -5.53 -0.16
C ILE A 62 2.89 -5.85 0.90
N ARG A 63 3.66 -4.84 1.27
CA ARG A 63 4.71 -4.98 2.26
C ARG A 63 4.41 -4.11 3.47
N ASN A 64 4.30 -4.72 4.62
CA ASN A 64 4.08 -4.03 5.89
C ASN A 64 5.39 -3.39 6.40
N ALA A 65 6.02 -2.60 5.52
CA ALA A 65 7.23 -1.82 5.77
C ALA A 65 7.13 -0.50 5.00
N GLY A 66 7.30 0.61 5.70
CA GLY A 66 7.25 1.97 5.19
C GLY A 66 8.16 2.90 5.99
N ALA A 67 7.99 4.21 5.83
CA ALA A 67 8.89 5.22 6.38
C ALA A 67 9.07 5.17 7.92
N LEU A 68 8.10 4.66 8.66
CA LEU A 68 8.23 4.55 10.12
C LEU A 68 9.27 3.52 10.57
N LEU A 69 9.68 2.60 9.71
CA LEU A 69 10.70 1.60 10.03
C LEU A 69 12.13 2.08 9.79
N GLU A 70 12.29 3.26 9.21
CA GLU A 70 13.59 3.87 8.93
C GLU A 70 14.27 4.35 10.22
N ASN A 71 15.59 4.21 10.28
CA ASN A 71 16.44 4.93 11.22
C ASN A 71 16.66 6.37 10.71
N ASP A 72 17.33 7.23 11.48
CA ASP A 72 17.57 8.61 11.09
C ASP A 72 18.50 8.74 9.87
N ASP A 73 19.46 7.82 9.73
CA ASP A 73 20.34 7.73 8.55
C ASP A 73 19.68 7.04 7.34
N GLN A 74 18.41 6.64 7.47
CA GLN A 74 17.60 5.98 6.45
C GLN A 74 16.36 6.79 6.04
N ASP A 75 16.24 8.05 6.48
CA ASP A 75 15.04 8.87 6.24
C ASP A 75 14.79 9.09 4.74
N GLY A 76 13.72 8.44 4.23
CA GLY A 76 13.32 8.38 2.83
C GLY A 76 13.74 7.10 2.08
N LEU A 77 14.43 6.15 2.73
CA LEU A 77 14.90 4.95 2.04
C LEU A 77 13.81 3.92 1.74
N ALA A 78 12.68 3.94 2.44
CA ALA A 78 11.52 3.11 2.09
C ALA A 78 10.96 3.51 0.72
N HIS A 79 10.82 4.81 0.47
CA HIS A 79 10.39 5.35 -0.82
C HIS A 79 11.47 5.20 -1.89
N PHE A 80 12.73 5.42 -1.54
CA PHE A 80 13.84 5.18 -2.46
C PHE A 80 13.89 3.72 -2.94
N LEU A 81 13.62 2.79 -2.04
CA LEU A 81 13.58 1.36 -2.36
C LEU A 81 12.39 1.00 -3.26
N GLU A 82 11.27 1.71 -3.13
CA GLU A 82 10.14 1.61 -4.06
C GLU A 82 10.59 1.91 -5.50
N HIS A 83 11.30 2.99 -5.73
CA HIS A 83 11.85 3.35 -7.04
C HIS A 83 12.84 2.29 -7.55
N MET A 84 13.73 1.82 -6.69
CA MET A 84 14.71 0.80 -7.04
C MET A 84 14.10 -0.53 -7.49
N ALA A 85 12.85 -0.82 -7.12
CA ALA A 85 12.14 -2.00 -7.57
C ALA A 85 11.90 -2.02 -9.10
N PHE A 86 12.00 -0.86 -9.76
CA PHE A 86 11.88 -0.73 -11.21
C PHE A 86 13.24 -0.63 -11.93
N ASN A 87 14.33 -0.50 -11.18
CA ASN A 87 15.69 -0.30 -11.73
C ASN A 87 16.52 -1.58 -11.84
N GLY A 88 15.91 -2.73 -11.55
CA GLY A 88 16.52 -4.03 -11.78
C GLY A 88 16.30 -5.05 -10.68
N SER A 89 16.12 -6.27 -11.11
CA SER A 89 15.96 -7.44 -10.27
C SER A 89 16.66 -8.66 -10.89
N LYS A 90 16.67 -9.76 -10.17
CA LYS A 90 17.35 -11.00 -10.56
C LYS A 90 16.95 -11.48 -11.97
N ASN A 91 15.67 -11.47 -12.29
CA ASN A 91 15.15 -11.97 -13.57
C ASN A 91 14.90 -10.83 -14.57
N PHE A 92 14.90 -9.58 -14.12
CA PHE A 92 14.63 -8.41 -14.94
C PHE A 92 15.70 -7.35 -14.73
N PRO A 93 16.86 -7.45 -15.40
CA PRO A 93 17.94 -6.47 -15.24
C PRO A 93 17.56 -5.11 -15.82
N GLY A 94 17.98 -4.03 -15.16
CA GLY A 94 17.71 -2.65 -15.56
C GLY A 94 16.22 -2.40 -15.75
N ASN A 95 15.82 -1.78 -16.86
CA ASN A 95 14.42 -1.46 -17.18
C ASN A 95 13.68 -2.61 -17.93
N SER A 96 14.25 -3.81 -18.00
CA SER A 96 13.67 -4.90 -18.80
C SER A 96 12.28 -5.36 -18.33
N MET A 97 11.96 -5.19 -17.05
CA MET A 97 10.63 -5.40 -16.50
C MET A 97 9.59 -4.51 -17.18
N ILE A 98 9.84 -3.20 -17.18
CA ILE A 98 8.96 -2.19 -17.78
C ILE A 98 8.78 -2.50 -19.26
N SER A 99 9.87 -2.65 -20.01
CA SER A 99 9.80 -2.91 -21.45
C SER A 99 9.15 -4.25 -21.80
N THR A 100 9.20 -5.24 -20.91
CA THR A 100 8.48 -6.51 -21.10
C THR A 100 6.97 -6.30 -20.93
N LEU A 101 6.54 -5.62 -19.90
CA LEU A 101 5.13 -5.34 -19.65
C LEU A 101 4.52 -4.41 -20.71
N GLU A 102 5.26 -3.39 -21.14
CA GLU A 102 4.81 -2.46 -22.20
C GLU A 102 4.55 -3.15 -23.55
N ARG A 103 5.33 -4.18 -23.90
CA ARG A 103 5.06 -5.00 -25.11
C ARG A 103 3.72 -5.74 -25.06
N HIS A 104 3.17 -5.94 -23.87
CA HIS A 104 1.83 -6.51 -23.63
C HIS A 104 0.75 -5.47 -23.36
N GLY A 105 1.05 -4.17 -23.57
CA GLY A 105 0.10 -3.07 -23.39
C GLY A 105 -0.08 -2.62 -21.93
N ILE A 106 0.78 -3.07 -21.02
CA ILE A 106 0.78 -2.66 -19.60
C ILE A 106 1.75 -1.49 -19.45
N SER A 107 1.23 -0.27 -19.31
CA SER A 107 2.03 0.95 -19.28
C SER A 107 2.52 1.30 -17.87
N PHE A 108 3.76 1.77 -17.79
CA PHE A 108 4.30 2.37 -16.56
C PHE A 108 3.54 3.66 -16.21
N GLY A 109 3.20 3.85 -14.93
CA GLY A 109 2.39 4.98 -14.46
C GLY A 109 0.89 4.83 -14.69
N GLY A 110 0.47 3.98 -15.65
CA GLY A 110 -0.95 3.66 -15.89
C GLY A 110 -1.37 2.38 -15.16
N ASN A 111 -0.82 1.26 -15.57
CA ASN A 111 -1.17 -0.07 -15.07
C ASN A 111 -0.11 -0.63 -14.10
N LEU A 112 1.15 -0.27 -14.30
CA LEU A 112 2.29 -0.63 -13.46
C LEU A 112 2.61 0.53 -12.55
N ASN A 113 2.40 0.37 -11.24
CA ASN A 113 2.58 1.41 -10.23
C ASN A 113 3.10 0.87 -8.91
N ALA A 114 3.53 1.78 -8.05
CA ALA A 114 3.80 1.53 -6.65
C ALA A 114 3.46 2.76 -5.81
N TYR A 115 3.40 2.57 -4.50
CA TYR A 115 3.35 3.67 -3.54
C TYR A 115 3.95 3.25 -2.19
N THR A 116 4.53 4.22 -1.52
CA THR A 116 5.02 4.08 -0.14
C THR A 116 4.22 5.00 0.78
N THR A 117 3.89 4.49 1.96
CA THR A 117 3.32 5.26 3.06
C THR A 117 4.23 5.19 4.29
N GLN A 118 3.79 5.74 5.40
CA GLN A 118 4.48 5.58 6.67
C GLN A 118 4.53 4.11 7.12
N ASN A 119 3.53 3.29 6.77
CA ASN A 119 3.38 1.93 7.30
C ASN A 119 3.69 0.82 6.30
N GLU A 120 3.53 1.09 5.01
CA GLU A 120 3.57 0.05 3.98
C GLU A 120 4.13 0.55 2.67
N THR A 121 4.61 -0.39 1.86
CA THR A 121 4.94 -0.21 0.45
C THR A 121 4.17 -1.23 -0.38
N VAL A 122 3.52 -0.77 -1.43
CA VAL A 122 2.69 -1.61 -2.31
C VAL A 122 3.13 -1.43 -3.74
N TYR A 123 3.28 -2.55 -4.45
CA TYR A 123 3.52 -2.58 -5.90
C TYR A 123 2.35 -3.27 -6.58
N ASN A 124 1.95 -2.80 -7.75
CA ASN A 124 0.85 -3.41 -8.47
C ASN A 124 1.04 -3.42 -9.99
N ILE A 125 0.48 -4.45 -10.61
CA ILE A 125 0.30 -4.60 -12.04
C ILE A 125 -1.20 -4.79 -12.27
N SER A 126 -1.86 -3.79 -12.83
CA SER A 126 -3.32 -3.76 -12.97
C SER A 126 -3.76 -3.97 -14.41
N ASP A 127 -4.99 -4.44 -14.58
CA ASP A 127 -5.62 -4.63 -15.88
C ASP A 127 -4.83 -5.57 -16.82
N VAL A 128 -4.23 -6.63 -16.25
CA VAL A 128 -3.44 -7.62 -16.98
C VAL A 128 -4.36 -8.53 -17.80
N PRO A 129 -4.13 -8.71 -19.13
CA PRO A 129 -4.85 -9.69 -19.94
C PRO A 129 -4.60 -11.12 -19.47
N MET A 130 -5.67 -11.86 -19.14
CA MET A 130 -5.57 -13.21 -18.60
C MET A 130 -5.59 -14.31 -19.68
N ALA A 131 -5.82 -13.96 -20.93
CA ALA A 131 -5.81 -14.90 -22.06
C ALA A 131 -4.40 -15.45 -22.36
N ASP A 132 -3.34 -14.74 -21.96
CA ASP A 132 -1.95 -15.15 -22.13
C ASP A 132 -1.39 -15.68 -20.80
N GLU A 133 -1.28 -17.00 -20.69
CA GLU A 133 -0.74 -17.64 -19.48
C GLU A 133 0.73 -17.28 -19.24
N SER A 134 1.51 -17.04 -20.30
CA SER A 134 2.92 -16.65 -20.17
C SER A 134 3.06 -15.25 -19.57
N LEU A 135 2.13 -14.34 -19.86
CA LEU A 135 2.09 -13.03 -19.25
C LEU A 135 1.71 -13.13 -17.75
N THR A 136 0.77 -13.99 -17.40
CA THR A 136 0.42 -14.29 -16.01
C THR A 136 1.65 -14.78 -15.23
N ASP A 137 2.39 -15.74 -15.80
CA ASP A 137 3.62 -16.26 -15.18
C ASP A 137 4.72 -15.17 -15.07
N THR A 138 4.80 -14.28 -16.05
CA THR A 138 5.70 -13.12 -16.02
C THR A 138 5.32 -12.16 -14.89
N CYS A 139 4.04 -11.84 -14.74
CA CYS A 139 3.58 -10.99 -13.63
C CYS A 139 3.90 -11.62 -12.26
N LEU A 140 3.66 -12.91 -12.09
CA LEU A 140 4.03 -13.61 -10.85
C LEU A 140 5.53 -13.61 -10.60
N LEU A 141 6.36 -13.75 -11.65
CA LEU A 141 7.81 -13.68 -11.52
C LEU A 141 8.29 -12.26 -11.16
N ILE A 142 7.63 -11.23 -11.65
CA ILE A 142 7.89 -9.84 -11.25
C ILE A 142 7.58 -9.65 -9.76
N LEU A 143 6.40 -10.08 -9.30
CA LEU A 143 6.05 -10.02 -7.88
C LEU A 143 7.06 -10.81 -7.02
N HIS A 144 7.50 -11.97 -7.47
CA HIS A 144 8.53 -12.77 -6.80
C HIS A 144 9.85 -12.00 -6.68
N ASP A 145 10.28 -11.33 -7.75
CA ASP A 145 11.51 -10.55 -7.71
C ASP A 145 11.38 -9.31 -6.82
N TRP A 146 10.25 -8.64 -6.84
CA TRP A 146 9.94 -7.55 -5.90
C TRP A 146 9.93 -8.02 -4.44
N SER A 147 9.58 -9.28 -4.22
CA SER A 147 9.55 -9.86 -2.88
C SER A 147 10.93 -9.86 -2.21
N TYR A 148 11.99 -10.31 -2.93
CA TYR A 148 13.29 -10.55 -2.28
C TYR A 148 14.51 -10.38 -3.19
N TYR A 149 14.35 -10.09 -4.47
CA TYR A 149 15.43 -10.24 -5.45
C TYR A 149 15.78 -8.95 -6.21
N LEU A 150 15.67 -7.79 -5.55
CA LEU A 150 16.14 -6.52 -6.11
C LEU A 150 17.67 -6.52 -6.19
N THR A 151 18.23 -5.96 -7.27
CA THR A 151 19.69 -5.94 -7.48
C THR A 151 20.38 -4.86 -6.66
N LEU A 152 19.75 -3.69 -6.51
CA LEU A 152 20.25 -2.53 -5.78
C LEU A 152 21.70 -2.18 -6.20
N ASP A 153 21.92 -2.06 -7.52
CA ASP A 153 23.22 -1.72 -8.07
C ASP A 153 23.65 -0.31 -7.61
N PRO A 154 24.88 -0.10 -7.17
CA PRO A 154 25.35 1.21 -6.72
C PRO A 154 25.21 2.30 -7.78
N LYS A 155 25.41 1.99 -9.05
CA LYS A 155 25.25 2.93 -10.15
C LYS A 155 23.80 3.37 -10.31
N ASP A 156 22.85 2.42 -10.29
CA ASP A 156 21.42 2.70 -10.41
C ASP A 156 20.93 3.50 -9.19
N ILE A 157 21.43 3.19 -7.97
CA ILE A 157 21.18 3.98 -6.77
C ILE A 157 21.64 5.42 -6.95
N ASP A 158 22.85 5.65 -7.47
CA ASP A 158 23.37 7.02 -7.65
C ASP A 158 22.58 7.79 -8.71
N GLU A 159 22.14 7.14 -9.79
CA GLU A 159 21.29 7.74 -10.81
C GLU A 159 19.92 8.13 -10.24
N GLU A 160 19.32 7.27 -9.37
CA GLU A 160 17.99 7.48 -8.81
C GLU A 160 17.93 8.64 -7.80
N ARG A 161 19.04 9.02 -7.13
CA ARG A 161 19.08 10.19 -6.23
C ARG A 161 18.62 11.48 -6.93
N GLY A 162 18.96 11.63 -8.21
CA GLY A 162 18.51 12.75 -9.03
C GLY A 162 17.02 12.76 -9.24
N VAL A 163 16.43 11.60 -9.52
CA VAL A 163 15.00 11.42 -9.75
C VAL A 163 14.20 11.78 -8.49
N ILE A 164 14.56 11.22 -7.32
CA ILE A 164 13.93 11.53 -6.02
C ILE A 164 14.06 13.02 -5.68
N THR A 165 15.23 13.62 -5.93
CA THR A 165 15.45 15.05 -5.69
C THR A 165 14.53 15.93 -6.56
N GLU A 166 14.31 15.57 -7.83
CA GLU A 166 13.38 16.28 -8.72
C GLU A 166 11.92 16.07 -8.30
N GLU A 167 11.58 14.86 -7.87
CA GLU A 167 10.25 14.59 -7.32
C GLU A 167 9.98 15.43 -6.07
N TRP A 168 10.90 15.50 -5.12
CA TRP A 168 10.80 16.37 -3.96
C TRP A 168 10.61 17.83 -4.38
N ARG A 169 11.39 18.31 -5.36
CA ARG A 169 11.29 19.68 -5.86
C ARG A 169 9.90 19.99 -6.43
N THR A 170 9.34 19.08 -7.21
CA THR A 170 8.01 19.26 -7.84
C THR A 170 6.87 19.12 -6.84
N ARG A 171 7.02 18.29 -5.82
CA ARG A 171 6.04 18.12 -4.74
C ARG A 171 6.10 19.21 -3.67
N ASN A 172 7.16 20.01 -3.61
CA ASN A 172 7.36 21.07 -2.62
C ASN A 172 6.56 22.34 -2.95
N ASN A 173 5.23 22.20 -3.00
CA ASN A 173 4.28 23.31 -3.18
C ASN A 173 3.78 23.83 -1.83
N SER A 174 2.96 24.91 -1.86
CA SER A 174 2.44 25.56 -0.65
C SER A 174 1.64 24.59 0.26
N ALA A 175 0.88 23.66 -0.30
CA ALA A 175 0.11 22.71 0.46
C ALA A 175 1.03 21.74 1.25
N THR A 176 2.08 21.24 0.61
CA THR A 176 3.10 20.39 1.25
C THR A 176 3.84 21.14 2.35
N ARG A 177 4.27 22.38 2.11
CA ARG A 177 4.98 23.18 3.12
C ARG A 177 4.09 23.54 4.31
N ILE A 178 2.80 23.78 4.09
CA ILE A 178 1.81 23.97 5.16
C ILE A 178 1.59 22.67 5.93
N TYR A 179 1.49 21.55 5.25
CA TYR A 179 1.36 20.25 5.90
C TYR A 179 2.57 19.93 6.79
N ASN A 180 3.78 20.18 6.31
CA ASN A 180 5.02 19.95 7.06
C ASN A 180 5.13 20.83 8.32
N GLN A 181 4.55 22.05 8.32
CA GLN A 181 4.42 22.87 9.55
C GLN A 181 3.40 22.28 10.53
N LYS A 182 2.34 21.65 10.05
CA LYS A 182 1.28 21.07 10.89
C LYS A 182 1.66 19.71 11.46
N ARG A 183 2.37 18.88 10.70
CA ARG A 183 2.68 17.48 11.02
C ARG A 183 3.27 17.29 12.44
N PRO A 184 4.27 18.07 12.91
CA PRO A 184 4.82 17.92 14.26
C PRO A 184 3.83 18.21 15.37
N VAL A 185 2.82 19.04 15.11
CA VAL A 185 1.75 19.35 16.07
C VAL A 185 0.68 18.27 16.04
N LEU A 186 0.27 17.82 14.86
CA LEU A 186 -0.75 16.79 14.70
C LEU A 186 -0.33 15.45 15.32
N TYR A 187 0.94 15.07 15.15
CA TYR A 187 1.45 13.77 15.57
C TYR A 187 2.46 13.86 16.71
N LYS A 188 2.34 14.91 17.54
CA LYS A 188 3.26 15.20 18.63
C LYS A 188 3.54 13.98 19.50
N GLY A 189 4.82 13.69 19.71
CA GLY A 189 5.27 12.55 20.51
C GLY A 189 5.20 11.19 19.82
N SER A 190 4.94 11.18 18.52
CA SER A 190 4.96 9.98 17.70
C SER A 190 5.98 10.10 16.55
N LYS A 191 6.51 8.98 16.10
CA LYS A 191 7.39 8.91 14.93
C LYS A 191 6.75 9.43 13.64
N TYR A 192 5.41 9.45 13.56
CA TYR A 192 4.68 10.11 12.47
C TYR A 192 4.96 11.62 12.36
N ALA A 193 5.33 12.28 13.46
CA ALA A 193 5.73 13.70 13.45
C ALA A 193 7.08 13.91 12.76
N GLU A 194 7.95 12.92 12.80
CA GLU A 194 9.36 13.01 12.40
C GLU A 194 9.60 12.51 10.97
N ARG A 195 8.80 11.56 10.49
CA ARG A 195 9.02 10.89 9.18
C ARG A 195 8.13 11.46 8.08
N ASP A 196 8.77 11.94 7.02
CA ASP A 196 8.13 12.18 5.73
C ASP A 196 8.46 11.01 4.79
N VAL A 197 7.50 10.59 3.98
CA VAL A 197 7.71 9.47 3.04
C VAL A 197 8.80 9.79 2.00
N ILE A 198 8.86 11.04 1.52
CA ILE A 198 9.89 11.48 0.58
C ILE A 198 11.29 11.57 1.22
N GLY A 199 11.33 11.69 2.55
CA GLY A 199 12.54 11.69 3.35
C GLY A 199 13.32 13.01 3.41
N ASP A 200 14.46 12.93 4.10
CA ASP A 200 15.42 14.01 4.19
C ASP A 200 16.35 14.04 2.97
N MET A 201 16.41 15.18 2.29
CA MET A 201 17.22 15.31 1.05
C MET A 201 18.73 15.25 1.30
N ASP A 202 19.20 15.55 2.50
CA ASP A 202 20.63 15.41 2.82
C ASP A 202 20.96 13.91 3.02
N VAL A 203 20.06 13.13 3.61
CA VAL A 203 20.16 11.68 3.66
C VAL A 203 20.11 11.10 2.24
N ILE A 204 19.10 11.44 1.45
CA ILE A 204 18.89 10.92 0.07
C ILE A 204 20.13 11.17 -0.81
N ARG A 205 20.77 12.31 -0.70
CA ARG A 205 21.95 12.66 -1.52
C ARG A 205 23.22 11.96 -1.07
N THR A 206 23.32 11.52 0.17
CA THR A 206 24.59 11.11 0.79
C THR A 206 24.63 9.72 1.39
N PHE A 207 23.50 9.03 1.55
CA PHE A 207 23.49 7.67 2.13
C PHE A 207 24.38 6.72 1.31
N LYS A 208 24.98 5.75 1.98
CA LYS A 208 25.76 4.71 1.31
C LYS A 208 24.85 3.60 0.78
N PRO A 209 25.18 2.97 -0.36
CA PRO A 209 24.38 1.84 -0.88
C PRO A 209 24.11 0.75 0.14
N GLU A 210 25.05 0.51 1.08
CA GLU A 210 24.90 -0.45 2.16
C GLU A 210 23.75 -0.08 3.10
N THR A 211 23.56 1.21 3.42
CA THR A 211 22.45 1.69 4.28
C THR A 211 21.08 1.35 3.68
N LEU A 212 20.93 1.45 2.34
CA LEU A 212 19.71 1.02 1.64
C LEU A 212 19.54 -0.50 1.69
N ARG A 213 20.63 -1.25 1.47
CA ARG A 213 20.62 -2.72 1.53
C ARG A 213 20.31 -3.22 2.93
N ASP A 214 20.80 -2.54 3.98
CA ASP A 214 20.49 -2.87 5.37
C ASP A 214 19.00 -2.71 5.66
N PHE A 215 18.38 -1.63 5.20
CA PHE A 215 16.91 -1.45 5.28
C PHE A 215 16.18 -2.55 4.51
N TYR A 216 16.60 -2.83 3.28
CA TYR A 216 16.03 -3.86 2.43
C TYR A 216 16.08 -5.23 3.09
N HIS A 217 17.25 -5.72 3.48
CA HIS A 217 17.41 -7.04 4.08
C HIS A 217 16.72 -7.18 5.45
N LYS A 218 16.55 -6.08 6.17
CA LYS A 218 15.87 -6.09 7.45
C LYS A 218 14.35 -6.20 7.32
N TRP A 219 13.75 -5.50 6.33
CA TRP A 219 12.31 -5.31 6.27
C TRP A 219 11.62 -5.98 5.08
N TYR A 220 12.35 -6.33 4.01
CA TYR A 220 11.81 -7.08 2.88
C TYR A 220 11.87 -8.57 3.16
N ARG A 221 10.90 -9.05 3.91
CA ARG A 221 10.85 -10.42 4.39
C ARG A 221 9.43 -10.98 4.36
N THR A 222 9.33 -12.27 4.22
CA THR A 222 8.10 -13.02 3.94
C THR A 222 7.01 -12.91 4.99
N ASP A 223 7.35 -12.71 6.27
CA ASP A 223 6.39 -12.54 7.36
C ASP A 223 5.71 -11.16 7.41
N LEU A 224 6.26 -10.18 6.68
CA LEU A 224 5.70 -8.84 6.52
C LEU A 224 5.07 -8.61 5.14
N GLU A 225 4.79 -9.68 4.40
CA GLU A 225 4.38 -9.60 3.01
C GLU A 225 3.05 -10.31 2.75
N ALA A 226 2.26 -9.72 1.88
CA ALA A 226 1.06 -10.33 1.33
C ALA A 226 0.99 -10.16 -0.18
N ILE A 227 0.42 -11.16 -0.85
CA ILE A 227 0.10 -11.13 -2.28
C ILE A 227 -1.42 -11.04 -2.40
N ALA A 228 -1.93 -10.13 -3.22
CA ALA A 228 -3.35 -10.09 -3.54
C ALA A 228 -3.54 -10.14 -5.06
N ILE A 229 -4.39 -11.04 -5.54
CA ILE A 229 -4.73 -11.14 -6.96
C ILE A 229 -6.25 -11.17 -7.08
N VAL A 230 -6.76 -10.24 -7.86
CA VAL A 230 -8.20 -10.07 -8.09
C VAL A 230 -8.47 -9.98 -9.59
N GLY A 231 -9.41 -10.75 -10.10
CA GLY A 231 -9.78 -10.72 -11.51
C GLY A 231 -10.40 -12.02 -12.02
N ASP A 232 -10.48 -12.12 -13.32
CA ASP A 232 -11.10 -13.24 -14.03
C ASP A 232 -10.08 -14.36 -14.28
N PHE A 233 -9.94 -15.25 -13.29
CA PHE A 233 -9.03 -16.41 -13.35
C PHE A 233 -9.56 -17.58 -12.51
N ASP A 234 -9.07 -18.78 -12.78
CA ASP A 234 -9.31 -19.95 -11.94
C ASP A 234 -8.50 -19.86 -10.64
N ILE A 235 -9.20 -19.81 -9.49
CA ILE A 235 -8.57 -19.64 -8.17
C ILE A 235 -7.59 -20.78 -7.84
N LYS A 236 -7.93 -22.03 -8.19
CA LYS A 236 -7.08 -23.18 -7.85
C LYS A 236 -5.78 -23.18 -8.66
N ASN A 237 -5.88 -22.89 -9.96
CA ASN A 237 -4.70 -22.76 -10.80
C ASN A 237 -3.80 -21.62 -10.32
N MET A 238 -4.37 -20.46 -9.99
CA MET A 238 -3.60 -19.33 -9.48
C MET A 238 -2.94 -19.64 -8.13
N GLU A 239 -3.63 -20.33 -7.24
CA GLU A 239 -3.07 -20.76 -5.96
C GLU A 239 -1.87 -21.70 -6.15
N GLU A 240 -1.97 -22.67 -7.05
CA GLU A 240 -0.85 -23.58 -7.39
C GLU A 240 0.36 -22.82 -7.95
N LYS A 241 0.14 -21.85 -8.84
CA LYS A 241 1.19 -20.98 -9.36
C LYS A 241 1.87 -20.17 -8.24
N ILE A 242 1.10 -19.57 -7.33
CA ILE A 242 1.65 -18.84 -6.17
C ILE A 242 2.50 -19.78 -5.31
N LYS A 243 1.98 -20.93 -4.94
CA LYS A 243 2.72 -21.92 -4.14
C LYS A 243 4.04 -22.32 -4.82
N LYS A 244 4.02 -22.55 -6.13
CA LYS A 244 5.20 -22.92 -6.92
C LYS A 244 6.24 -21.79 -6.97
N VAL A 245 5.82 -20.56 -7.19
CA VAL A 245 6.73 -19.42 -7.42
C VAL A 245 7.30 -18.90 -6.09
N PHE A 246 6.47 -18.71 -5.08
CA PHE A 246 6.84 -17.97 -3.87
C PHE A 246 7.35 -18.83 -2.71
N SER A 247 7.12 -20.15 -2.70
CA SER A 247 7.57 -21.01 -1.60
C SER A 247 9.09 -21.11 -1.47
N SER A 248 9.83 -20.78 -2.51
CA SER A 248 11.30 -20.80 -2.54
C SER A 248 11.94 -19.56 -1.92
N ILE A 249 11.18 -18.50 -1.65
CA ILE A 249 11.71 -17.27 -1.05
C ILE A 249 12.19 -17.56 0.36
N PRO A 250 13.44 -17.19 0.71
CA PRO A 250 14.05 -17.55 1.98
C PRO A 250 13.38 -16.85 3.15
N VAL A 251 13.32 -17.56 4.27
CA VAL A 251 12.89 -17.00 5.56
C VAL A 251 14.11 -16.42 6.28
N ILE A 252 13.98 -15.21 6.78
CA ILE A 252 15.00 -14.61 7.65
C ILE A 252 14.89 -15.27 9.04
N PRO A 253 15.95 -15.92 9.54
CA PRO A 253 15.91 -16.55 10.85
C PRO A 253 15.89 -15.50 11.97
N ASN A 254 15.04 -15.71 12.98
CA ASN A 254 14.92 -14.83 14.15
C ASN A 254 14.79 -13.34 13.78
N PRO A 255 13.81 -12.97 12.94
CA PRO A 255 13.70 -11.60 12.47
C PRO A 255 13.37 -10.65 13.64
N GLU A 256 13.88 -9.42 13.58
CA GLU A 256 13.50 -8.38 14.54
C GLU A 256 11.98 -8.17 14.48
N GLN A 257 11.34 -8.06 15.63
CA GLN A 257 9.90 -7.78 15.68
C GLN A 257 9.63 -6.40 15.06
N ARG A 258 8.67 -6.33 14.13
CA ARG A 258 8.25 -5.06 13.57
C ARG A 258 7.66 -4.17 14.67
N PRO A 259 8.24 -2.99 14.92
CA PRO A 259 7.69 -2.08 15.90
C PRO A 259 6.35 -1.51 15.46
N PHE A 260 5.49 -1.24 16.42
CA PHE A 260 4.26 -0.49 16.22
C PHE A 260 4.42 0.91 16.83
N PHE A 261 4.09 1.94 16.07
CA PHE A 261 4.19 3.33 16.49
C PHE A 261 2.79 3.88 16.75
N GLU A 262 2.52 4.29 17.97
CA GLU A 262 1.26 4.93 18.36
C GLU A 262 1.38 6.45 18.25
N ILE A 263 0.25 7.10 18.01
CA ILE A 263 0.10 8.54 18.23
C ILE A 263 -0.46 8.68 19.64
N PRO A 264 0.29 9.30 20.60
CA PRO A 264 -0.17 9.45 21.98
C PRO A 264 -1.46 10.24 22.06
N SER A 265 -2.42 9.76 22.86
CA SER A 265 -3.60 10.56 23.20
C SER A 265 -3.21 11.70 24.14
N HIS A 266 -3.91 12.81 24.05
CA HIS A 266 -3.70 13.97 24.90
C HIS A 266 -5.03 14.67 25.20
N ASP A 267 -5.13 15.27 26.40
CA ASP A 267 -6.29 16.06 26.84
C ASP A 267 -6.14 17.56 26.50
N GLU A 268 -4.92 17.99 26.19
CA GLU A 268 -4.63 19.38 25.83
C GLU A 268 -5.05 19.67 24.39
N THR A 269 -5.59 20.87 24.17
CA THR A 269 -5.82 21.37 22.81
C THR A 269 -4.53 22.00 22.28
N TYR A 270 -4.03 21.44 21.19
CA TYR A 270 -2.90 22.03 20.46
C TYR A 270 -3.41 23.01 19.42
N PHE A 271 -2.69 24.08 19.24
CA PHE A 271 -2.94 25.09 18.23
C PHE A 271 -1.77 25.16 17.25
N CYS A 272 -2.07 25.19 15.97
CA CYS A 272 -1.09 25.37 14.92
C CYS A 272 -1.56 26.44 13.93
N LEU A 273 -0.74 27.46 13.72
CA LEU A 273 -0.88 28.40 12.61
C LEU A 273 0.21 28.09 11.59
N ALA A 274 -0.20 27.52 10.46
CA ALA A 274 0.68 27.25 9.33
C ALA A 274 0.42 28.25 8.21
N THR A 275 1.46 28.87 7.68
CA THR A 275 1.34 29.87 6.62
C THR A 275 2.34 29.63 5.50
N ASP A 276 1.95 29.99 4.29
CA ASP A 276 2.84 29.98 3.13
C ASP A 276 2.51 31.16 2.19
N LYS A 277 3.54 31.80 1.64
CA LYS A 277 3.39 32.98 0.77
C LYS A 277 2.64 32.70 -0.54
N GLU A 278 2.62 31.44 -0.97
CA GLU A 278 1.94 30.98 -2.20
C GLU A 278 0.57 30.41 -1.93
N ALA A 279 0.10 30.41 -0.65
CA ALA A 279 -1.23 29.94 -0.34
C ALA A 279 -2.29 30.89 -0.90
N THR A 280 -3.23 30.36 -1.68
CA THR A 280 -4.29 31.12 -2.34
C THR A 280 -5.60 31.14 -1.54
N SER A 281 -5.70 30.40 -0.43
CA SER A 281 -6.88 30.31 0.41
C SER A 281 -6.51 30.12 1.88
N SER A 282 -7.44 30.47 2.76
CA SER A 282 -7.36 30.20 4.20
C SER A 282 -8.35 29.11 4.59
N ASN A 283 -7.93 28.25 5.52
CA ASN A 283 -8.73 27.12 5.95
C ASN A 283 -8.56 26.97 7.47
N VAL A 284 -9.66 26.65 8.15
CA VAL A 284 -9.67 26.34 9.60
C VAL A 284 -10.09 24.89 9.74
N GLN A 285 -9.31 24.11 10.48
CA GLN A 285 -9.57 22.71 10.77
C GLN A 285 -9.63 22.47 12.26
N VAL A 286 -10.59 21.69 12.71
CA VAL A 286 -10.61 21.08 14.04
C VAL A 286 -10.39 19.59 13.85
N ILE A 287 -9.29 19.09 14.40
CA ILE A 287 -8.87 17.69 14.22
C ILE A 287 -8.88 17.03 15.58
N ARG A 288 -9.52 15.86 15.67
CA ARG A 288 -9.47 14.99 16.83
C ARG A 288 -8.81 13.68 16.42
N ILE A 289 -7.71 13.34 17.06
CA ILE A 289 -7.03 12.05 16.90
C ILE A 289 -7.40 11.21 18.13
N PHE A 290 -7.84 9.99 17.90
CA PHE A 290 -8.15 9.03 18.95
C PHE A 290 -7.76 7.63 18.47
N ARG A 291 -7.46 6.76 19.45
CA ARG A 291 -7.20 5.36 19.14
C ARG A 291 -8.48 4.73 18.62
N ASP A 292 -8.41 4.15 17.44
CA ASP A 292 -9.49 3.35 16.92
C ASP A 292 -9.67 2.11 17.82
N LYS A 293 -10.93 1.77 18.08
CA LYS A 293 -11.24 0.50 18.73
C LYS A 293 -11.23 -0.56 17.65
N GLU A 294 -10.61 -1.69 17.91
CA GLU A 294 -10.78 -2.86 17.06
C GLU A 294 -12.26 -3.25 17.06
N TYR A 295 -12.97 -2.81 16.04
CA TYR A 295 -14.35 -3.20 15.83
C TYR A 295 -14.40 -4.45 14.96
N ASP A 296 -14.74 -5.55 15.60
CA ASP A 296 -15.10 -6.81 14.93
C ASP A 296 -16.46 -6.74 14.20
N GLY A 297 -17.15 -5.61 14.26
CA GLY A 297 -18.53 -5.46 13.83
C GLY A 297 -18.77 -4.40 12.74
N LYS A 298 -19.99 -4.29 12.29
CA LYS A 298 -20.48 -3.32 11.28
C LYS A 298 -20.62 -1.89 11.87
N GLY A 299 -19.78 -1.49 12.77
CA GLY A 299 -19.89 -0.23 13.47
C GLY A 299 -19.15 0.92 12.84
N TYR A 300 -19.72 1.53 11.79
CA TYR A 300 -19.44 2.88 11.35
C TYR A 300 -20.76 3.58 11.07
#